data_bbc9a53ed84456154cbf409c341f0cf8
#
_entry.id   bbc9a53ed84456154cbf409c341f0cf8
#
_cell.length_a   1.000
_cell.length_b   1.000
_cell.length_c   1.000
_cell.angle_alpha   90.00
_cell.angle_beta   90.00
_cell.angle_gamma   90.00
#
_symmetry.space_group_name_H-M   'P 1'
#
loop_
_entity.id
_entity.type
_entity.pdbx_description
1 polymer ?
#
loop_
_entity_poly.entity_id
_entity_poly.type
_entity_poly.pdbx_seq_one_letter_code
_entity_poly.pdbx_strand_id
1 'polypeptide(L)'
;MEKLPSLGTNISQVAGPTFGIYAPLLQANAATIRSTKSETFSYGSLERQKLDVYHTASASSVNGRRPVLIFCYGGGLVRGEKILQGVGDGLIHANIASFFAQKYGYTVIIPDYRLMSHGAKFPTGGEDVSLVIEWICKNGIGQGPEPIDLFLMGNSAGGVHQSTFLLHPSFANTRQKVTAGSNVHLKGNILLSVPFDFKTADQSRAEVLTAYFGDIEANAPLGLLQTAKKHNGSSNFLPGMRLYALNGDLDPKDEILQPKENFLVEWSKIENSELRSAMKVDMMPGQNHISPCVSLGTGKVNDEAWGHQVGAFCDEVRKGSP
;
A
#
# COMPACT_ATOMS: atom_id res chain seq x y z
N MET A 1 14.46 -16.12 -0.18
CA MET A 1 13.96 -16.15 -1.57
C MET A 1 14.15 -17.47 -2.30
N GLU A 2 15.30 -18.13 -2.23
CA GLU A 2 15.60 -19.36 -3.03
C GLU A 2 14.57 -20.48 -2.95
N LYS A 3 13.82 -20.57 -1.84
CA LYS A 3 12.75 -21.57 -1.65
C LYS A 3 11.40 -21.16 -2.21
N LEU A 4 11.17 -19.88 -2.52
CA LEU A 4 9.86 -19.39 -2.94
C LEU A 4 9.40 -19.96 -4.29
N PRO A 5 10.27 -20.09 -5.33
CA PRO A 5 9.83 -20.64 -6.62
C PRO A 5 9.24 -22.05 -6.53
N SER A 6 9.72 -22.89 -5.59
CA SER A 6 9.23 -24.26 -5.42
C SER A 6 7.85 -24.34 -4.75
N LEU A 7 7.33 -23.23 -4.20
CA LEU A 7 6.01 -23.18 -3.57
C LEU A 7 4.87 -23.03 -4.59
N GLY A 8 5.19 -22.67 -5.84
CA GLY A 8 4.20 -22.27 -6.84
C GLY A 8 3.73 -20.83 -6.66
N THR A 9 2.60 -20.48 -7.27
CA THR A 9 2.10 -19.10 -7.32
C THR A 9 0.71 -18.91 -6.72
N ASN A 10 -0.02 -19.99 -6.41
CA ASN A 10 -1.37 -19.90 -5.84
C ASN A 10 -1.32 -19.28 -4.44
N ILE A 11 -2.02 -18.13 -4.24
CA ILE A 11 -1.95 -17.31 -3.02
C ILE A 11 -2.29 -18.13 -1.76
N SER A 12 -3.33 -18.96 -1.82
CA SER A 12 -3.77 -19.74 -0.65
C SER A 12 -2.76 -20.81 -0.26
N GLN A 13 -2.04 -21.36 -1.24
CA GLN A 13 -1.06 -22.43 -1.02
C GLN A 13 0.29 -21.88 -0.56
N VAL A 14 0.73 -20.74 -1.09
CA VAL A 14 2.03 -20.16 -0.75
C VAL A 14 2.04 -19.41 0.57
N ALA A 15 0.89 -18.98 1.10
CA ALA A 15 0.83 -18.11 2.26
C ALA A 15 1.48 -18.74 3.50
N GLY A 16 1.00 -19.89 3.94
CA GLY A 16 1.55 -20.60 5.11
C GLY A 16 3.04 -20.90 4.99
N PRO A 17 3.49 -21.57 3.92
CA PRO A 17 4.92 -21.85 3.69
C PRO A 17 5.78 -20.58 3.66
N THR A 18 5.32 -19.49 3.04
CA THR A 18 6.08 -18.23 3.01
C THR A 18 6.26 -17.65 4.41
N PHE A 19 5.20 -17.61 5.22
CA PHE A 19 5.31 -17.22 6.63
C PHE A 19 6.30 -18.14 7.38
N GLY A 20 6.24 -19.46 7.16
CA GLY A 20 7.16 -20.42 7.78
C GLY A 20 8.63 -20.20 7.43
N ILE A 21 8.92 -19.71 6.22
CA ILE A 21 10.29 -19.37 5.79
C ILE A 21 10.78 -18.09 6.46
N TYR A 22 9.95 -17.07 6.54
CA TYR A 22 10.39 -15.73 6.96
C TYR A 22 10.23 -15.46 8.45
N ALA A 23 9.26 -16.04 9.15
CA ALA A 23 9.06 -15.80 10.57
C ALA A 23 10.33 -16.07 11.42
N PRO A 24 11.09 -17.15 11.22
CA PRO A 24 12.36 -17.36 11.93
C PRO A 24 13.40 -16.28 11.63
N LEU A 25 13.44 -15.75 10.40
CA LEU A 25 14.38 -14.70 10.00
C LEU A 25 14.05 -13.36 10.67
N LEU A 26 12.75 -13.03 10.73
CA LEU A 26 12.30 -11.85 11.48
C LEU A 26 12.58 -12.00 12.98
N GLN A 27 12.35 -13.19 13.53
CA GLN A 27 12.64 -13.45 14.94
C GLN A 27 14.13 -13.30 15.27
N ALA A 28 15.03 -13.71 14.38
CA ALA A 28 16.46 -13.48 14.54
C ALA A 28 16.84 -11.98 14.58
N ASN A 29 16.01 -11.12 13.99
CA ASN A 29 16.19 -9.66 13.96
C ASN A 29 15.19 -8.91 14.87
N ALA A 30 14.48 -9.62 15.76
CA ALA A 30 13.41 -9.07 16.58
C ALA A 30 13.82 -7.84 17.40
N ALA A 31 15.02 -7.84 17.98
CA ALA A 31 15.52 -6.71 18.75
C ALA A 31 15.61 -5.43 17.90
N THR A 32 16.12 -5.53 16.68
CA THR A 32 16.20 -4.41 15.73
C THR A 32 14.82 -3.93 15.33
N ILE A 33 13.90 -4.83 14.98
CA ILE A 33 12.53 -4.47 14.59
C ILE A 33 11.80 -3.77 15.75
N ARG A 34 11.86 -4.32 16.96
CA ARG A 34 11.22 -3.78 18.17
C ARG A 34 11.87 -2.49 18.70
N SER A 35 13.08 -2.15 18.26
CA SER A 35 13.71 -0.87 18.62
C SER A 35 12.98 0.34 18.01
N THR A 36 12.24 0.15 16.92
CA THR A 36 11.39 1.18 16.32
C THR A 36 10.13 1.35 17.16
N LYS A 37 10.06 2.47 17.91
CA LYS A 37 8.96 2.75 18.82
C LYS A 37 7.68 3.05 18.05
N SER A 38 6.56 2.57 18.59
CA SER A 38 5.23 2.83 18.03
C SER A 38 4.24 3.27 19.09
N GLU A 39 3.25 4.04 18.65
CA GLU A 39 2.11 4.50 19.44
C GLU A 39 0.82 4.21 18.68
N THR A 40 -0.23 3.81 19.40
CA THR A 40 -1.53 3.50 18.81
C THR A 40 -2.51 4.66 19.01
N PHE A 41 -3.19 5.05 17.92
CA PHE A 41 -4.23 6.09 17.93
C PHE A 41 -5.51 5.59 17.27
N SER A 42 -6.64 6.24 17.62
CA SER A 42 -7.90 6.07 16.90
C SER A 42 -8.00 7.11 15.78
N TYR A 43 -8.25 6.67 14.55
CA TYR A 43 -8.45 7.57 13.42
C TYR A 43 -9.93 7.76 13.04
N GLY A 44 -10.82 6.99 13.66
CA GLY A 44 -12.27 7.05 13.48
C GLY A 44 -13.00 6.67 14.78
N SER A 45 -14.33 6.55 14.69
CA SER A 45 -15.21 6.29 15.84
C SER A 45 -15.40 4.80 16.15
N LEU A 46 -15.03 3.90 15.25
CA LEU A 46 -15.21 2.47 15.43
C LEU A 46 -14.00 1.85 16.14
N GLU A 47 -14.24 0.78 16.91
CA GLU A 47 -13.20 0.09 17.67
C GLU A 47 -12.01 -0.33 16.82
N ARG A 48 -12.28 -0.83 15.60
CA ARG A 48 -11.23 -1.26 14.68
C ARG A 48 -10.48 -0.10 14.04
N GLN A 49 -11.03 1.10 13.96
CA GLN A 49 -10.41 2.25 13.31
C GLN A 49 -9.24 2.80 14.14
N LYS A 50 -8.21 1.97 14.31
CA LYS A 50 -6.96 2.29 14.99
C LYS A 50 -5.79 2.20 14.03
N LEU A 51 -4.78 3.01 14.30
CA LEU A 51 -3.52 3.01 13.55
C LEU A 51 -2.34 3.00 14.52
N ASP A 52 -1.24 2.38 14.10
CA ASP A 52 0.04 2.49 14.78
C ASP A 52 0.94 3.46 14.01
N VAL A 53 1.53 4.40 14.74
CA VAL A 53 2.55 5.33 14.23
C VAL A 53 3.91 4.85 14.71
N TYR A 54 4.76 4.42 13.78
CA TYR A 54 6.14 4.01 14.04
C TYR A 54 7.07 5.18 13.80
N HIS A 55 7.77 5.60 14.84
CA HIS A 55 8.62 6.79 14.81
C HIS A 55 10.03 6.47 14.33
N THR A 56 10.54 7.29 13.42
CA THR A 56 11.97 7.26 13.09
C THR A 56 12.78 7.98 14.16
N ALA A 57 13.99 7.47 14.43
CA ALA A 57 14.93 8.16 15.30
C ALA A 57 15.56 9.39 14.63
N SER A 58 15.61 9.41 13.30
CA SER A 58 16.19 10.51 12.52
C SER A 58 15.36 10.71 11.24
N ALA A 59 14.55 11.74 11.21
CA ALA A 59 13.74 12.05 10.03
C ALA A 59 14.62 12.54 8.87
N SER A 60 14.42 11.96 7.70
CA SER A 60 15.06 12.41 6.46
C SER A 60 14.31 13.63 5.90
N SER A 61 14.70 14.84 6.30
CA SER A 61 14.09 16.04 5.76
C SER A 61 14.63 16.38 4.38
N VAL A 62 13.72 16.64 3.43
CA VAL A 62 14.04 17.15 2.09
C VAL A 62 13.20 18.41 1.88
N ASN A 63 13.85 19.52 1.52
CA ASN A 63 13.18 20.82 1.35
C ASN A 63 12.34 21.24 2.56
N GLY A 64 12.79 20.94 3.78
CA GLY A 64 12.07 21.23 5.02
C GLY A 64 10.82 20.38 5.25
N ARG A 65 10.63 19.29 4.51
CA ARG A 65 9.47 18.38 4.61
C ARG A 65 9.89 17.00 5.10
N ARG A 66 9.11 16.44 6.01
CA ARG A 66 9.35 15.08 6.56
C ARG A 66 8.61 14.01 5.78
N PRO A 67 9.20 12.83 5.57
CA PRO A 67 8.53 11.75 4.89
C PRO A 67 7.63 10.94 5.85
N VAL A 68 6.43 10.65 5.37
CA VAL A 68 5.48 9.77 6.04
C VAL A 68 4.99 8.72 5.04
N LEU A 69 4.94 7.46 5.47
CA LEU A 69 4.47 6.34 4.68
C LEU A 69 3.26 5.69 5.37
N ILE A 70 2.11 5.64 4.70
CA ILE A 70 0.97 4.82 5.15
C ILE A 70 1.07 3.47 4.46
N PHE A 71 1.19 2.39 5.24
CA PHE A 71 1.15 1.02 4.73
C PHE A 71 -0.18 0.36 5.01
N CYS A 72 -0.91 -0.02 3.96
CA CYS A 72 -2.12 -0.83 4.03
C CYS A 72 -1.80 -2.27 3.62
N TYR A 73 -1.94 -3.20 4.56
CA TYR A 73 -1.67 -4.62 4.35
C TYR A 73 -2.72 -5.29 3.47
N GLY A 74 -2.41 -6.52 2.99
CA GLY A 74 -3.33 -7.38 2.28
C GLY A 74 -4.25 -8.18 3.20
N GLY A 75 -5.03 -9.10 2.62
CA GLY A 75 -5.90 -10.00 3.39
C GLY A 75 -7.23 -10.33 2.71
N GLY A 76 -7.35 -10.05 1.42
CA GLY A 76 -8.49 -10.48 0.60
C GLY A 76 -9.84 -9.88 1.03
N LEU A 77 -9.85 -8.71 1.69
CA LEU A 77 -11.03 -7.99 2.20
C LEU A 77 -11.64 -8.59 3.48
N VAL A 78 -11.21 -9.78 3.89
CA VAL A 78 -11.84 -10.55 4.97
C VAL A 78 -10.96 -10.78 6.19
N ARG A 79 -9.66 -10.53 6.07
CA ARG A 79 -8.67 -10.76 7.14
C ARG A 79 -7.54 -9.74 7.10
N GLY A 80 -6.69 -9.76 8.12
CA GLY A 80 -5.53 -8.90 8.28
C GLY A 80 -5.68 -7.96 9.45
N GLU A 81 -4.55 -7.60 10.02
CA GLU A 81 -4.42 -6.70 11.17
C GLU A 81 -3.11 -5.92 11.04
N LYS A 82 -3.05 -4.72 11.63
CA LYS A 82 -1.83 -3.89 11.68
C LYS A 82 -0.65 -4.61 12.38
N ILE A 83 -0.96 -5.54 13.27
CA ILE A 83 -0.03 -6.50 13.88
C ILE A 83 -0.63 -7.89 13.68
N LEU A 84 -0.04 -8.70 12.80
CA LEU A 84 -0.57 -10.02 12.51
C LEU A 84 -0.39 -10.95 13.72
N GLN A 85 -1.52 -11.42 14.26
CA GLN A 85 -1.52 -12.34 15.40
C GLN A 85 -1.21 -13.77 14.97
N GLY A 86 -0.60 -14.54 15.90
CA GLY A 86 -0.36 -15.99 15.70
C GLY A 86 0.78 -16.35 14.75
N VAL A 87 1.39 -15.38 14.08
CA VAL A 87 2.53 -15.60 13.18
C VAL A 87 3.60 -14.54 13.43
N GLY A 88 4.87 -14.98 13.55
CA GLY A 88 6.00 -14.05 13.63
C GLY A 88 6.07 -13.21 14.91
N ASP A 89 5.35 -13.58 15.95
CA ASP A 89 5.42 -12.95 17.30
C ASP A 89 5.24 -11.42 17.28
N GLY A 90 4.27 -10.95 16.49
CA GLY A 90 3.96 -9.53 16.35
C GLY A 90 4.98 -8.72 15.52
N LEU A 91 5.90 -9.39 14.83
CA LEU A 91 6.92 -8.71 14.02
C LEU A 91 6.43 -8.40 12.60
N ILE A 92 5.39 -9.10 12.12
CA ILE A 92 4.86 -8.89 10.76
C ILE A 92 4.11 -7.57 10.72
N HIS A 93 4.39 -6.81 9.69
CA HIS A 93 4.09 -5.41 9.41
C HIS A 93 4.97 -4.43 10.22
N ALA A 94 5.31 -4.71 11.50
CA ALA A 94 6.30 -3.93 12.22
C ALA A 94 7.70 -3.98 11.55
N ASN A 95 8.03 -5.09 10.87
CA ASN A 95 9.25 -5.24 10.07
C ASN A 95 9.32 -4.23 8.91
N ILE A 96 8.19 -4.00 8.22
CA ILE A 96 8.08 -2.99 7.15
C ILE A 96 8.30 -1.59 7.74
N ALA A 97 7.60 -1.28 8.83
CA ALA A 97 7.72 0.00 9.49
C ALA A 97 9.16 0.26 9.96
N SER A 98 9.78 -0.74 10.61
CA SER A 98 11.16 -0.67 11.07
C SER A 98 12.15 -0.45 9.92
N PHE A 99 11.98 -1.16 8.80
CA PHE A 99 12.84 -1.01 7.63
C PHE A 99 12.81 0.43 7.10
N PHE A 100 11.65 0.99 6.82
CA PHE A 100 11.55 2.35 6.28
C PHE A 100 11.93 3.41 7.31
N ALA A 101 11.63 3.21 8.59
CA ALA A 101 12.03 4.14 9.64
C ALA A 101 13.55 4.20 9.81
N GLN A 102 14.23 3.06 9.84
CA GLN A 102 15.67 2.97 10.11
C GLN A 102 16.53 3.24 8.87
N LYS A 103 16.10 2.78 7.68
CA LYS A 103 16.90 2.90 6.46
C LYS A 103 16.65 4.22 5.72
N TYR A 104 15.44 4.77 5.81
CA TYR A 104 15.02 5.91 5.01
C TYR A 104 14.51 7.10 5.84
N GLY A 105 14.42 6.96 7.16
CA GLY A 105 13.99 8.04 8.05
C GLY A 105 12.50 8.39 7.91
N TYR A 106 11.66 7.44 7.54
CA TYR A 106 10.22 7.62 7.43
C TYR A 106 9.53 7.41 8.78
N THR A 107 8.57 8.26 9.09
CA THR A 107 7.50 7.86 10.01
C THR A 107 6.53 6.97 9.26
N VAL A 108 6.25 5.78 9.78
CA VAL A 108 5.37 4.81 9.12
C VAL A 108 4.08 4.65 9.90
N ILE A 109 2.96 4.66 9.20
CA ILE A 109 1.62 4.48 9.75
C ILE A 109 1.01 3.20 9.19
N ILE A 110 0.50 2.36 10.07
CA ILE A 110 -0.19 1.12 9.69
C ILE A 110 -1.58 1.12 10.30
N PRO A 111 -2.64 1.37 9.51
CA PRO A 111 -4.01 1.37 10.01
C PRO A 111 -4.65 -0.01 9.94
N ASP A 112 -5.53 -0.31 10.90
CA ASP A 112 -6.54 -1.35 10.79
C ASP A 112 -7.76 -0.81 10.06
N TYR A 113 -7.86 -1.07 8.77
CA TYR A 113 -9.06 -0.75 7.99
C TYR A 113 -10.19 -1.77 8.26
N ARG A 114 -11.44 -1.38 8.01
CA ARG A 114 -12.60 -2.26 8.22
C ARG A 114 -12.58 -3.44 7.24
N LEU A 115 -12.85 -4.63 7.76
CA LEU A 115 -13.03 -5.86 7.00
C LEU A 115 -14.52 -6.14 6.79
N MET A 116 -14.87 -7.08 5.91
CA MET A 116 -16.26 -7.48 5.68
C MET A 116 -16.95 -7.95 6.98
N SER A 117 -16.21 -8.62 7.88
CA SER A 117 -16.71 -9.00 9.22
C SER A 117 -17.10 -7.79 10.10
N HIS A 118 -16.64 -6.59 9.73
CA HIS A 118 -16.99 -5.31 10.36
C HIS A 118 -17.99 -4.50 9.53
N GLY A 119 -18.71 -5.17 8.63
CA GLY A 119 -19.71 -4.55 7.76
C GLY A 119 -19.14 -3.76 6.57
N ALA A 120 -17.84 -3.91 6.26
CA ALA A 120 -17.24 -3.21 5.13
C ALA A 120 -17.81 -3.69 3.79
N LYS A 121 -18.20 -2.73 2.98
CA LYS A 121 -18.59 -2.87 1.57
C LYS A 121 -17.97 -1.73 0.80
N PHE A 122 -17.82 -1.87 -0.49
CA PHE A 122 -17.35 -0.77 -1.34
C PHE A 122 -18.24 0.50 -1.13
N PRO A 123 -17.63 1.68 -0.96
CA PRO A 123 -16.21 2.04 -1.03
C PRO A 123 -15.50 2.14 0.36
N THR A 124 -15.95 1.41 1.39
CA THR A 124 -15.48 1.51 2.80
C THR A 124 -13.94 1.50 2.94
N GLY A 125 -13.23 0.67 2.14
CA GLY A 125 -11.77 0.65 2.23
C GLY A 125 -11.12 1.97 1.83
N GLY A 126 -11.65 2.63 0.80
CA GLY A 126 -11.23 3.98 0.40
C GLY A 126 -11.59 5.04 1.45
N GLU A 127 -12.73 4.88 2.14
CA GLU A 127 -13.13 5.74 3.24
C GLU A 127 -12.15 5.64 4.41
N ASP A 128 -11.73 4.44 4.80
CA ASP A 128 -10.75 4.26 5.87
C ASP A 128 -9.39 4.89 5.51
N VAL A 129 -8.91 4.77 4.27
CA VAL A 129 -7.72 5.49 3.79
C VAL A 129 -7.91 7.01 3.89
N SER A 130 -9.07 7.51 3.48
CA SER A 130 -9.42 8.93 3.58
C SER A 130 -9.40 9.42 5.04
N LEU A 131 -9.99 8.66 5.95
CA LEU A 131 -10.03 8.99 7.39
C LEU A 131 -8.62 9.03 8.02
N VAL A 132 -7.74 8.11 7.65
CA VAL A 132 -6.34 8.13 8.11
C VAL A 132 -5.63 9.40 7.62
N ILE A 133 -5.82 9.80 6.37
CA ILE A 133 -5.24 11.04 5.83
C ILE A 133 -5.82 12.28 6.54
N GLU A 134 -7.14 12.32 6.77
CA GLU A 134 -7.78 13.40 7.53
C GLU A 134 -7.23 13.47 8.97
N TRP A 135 -7.00 12.31 9.60
CA TRP A 135 -6.40 12.26 10.93
C TRP A 135 -4.98 12.86 10.94
N ILE A 136 -4.17 12.56 9.91
CA ILE A 136 -2.83 13.14 9.72
C ILE A 136 -2.93 14.67 9.56
N CYS A 137 -3.83 15.14 8.71
CA CYS A 137 -4.02 16.58 8.47
C CYS A 137 -4.43 17.34 9.74
N LYS A 138 -5.22 16.69 10.61
CA LYS A 138 -5.74 17.29 11.85
C LYS A 138 -4.73 17.28 12.98
N ASN A 139 -4.02 16.17 13.17
CA ASN A 139 -3.20 15.95 14.37
C ASN A 139 -1.70 16.21 14.12
N GLY A 140 -1.29 16.29 12.87
CA GLY A 140 0.12 16.19 12.51
C GLY A 140 0.68 14.80 12.83
N ILE A 141 1.97 14.60 12.65
CA ILE A 141 2.66 13.36 13.01
C ILE A 141 4.03 13.69 13.57
N GLY A 142 4.32 13.12 14.73
CA GLY A 142 5.64 13.23 15.36
C GLY A 142 5.94 14.64 15.92
N GLN A 143 7.20 14.82 16.28
CA GLN A 143 7.67 16.00 16.99
C GLN A 143 8.07 17.09 15.99
N GLY A 144 7.14 17.99 15.63
CA GLY A 144 7.53 19.19 14.91
C GLY A 144 6.46 19.73 13.94
N PRO A 145 6.50 21.03 13.65
CA PRO A 145 5.57 21.73 12.76
C PRO A 145 5.88 21.55 11.27
N GLU A 146 6.91 20.77 10.93
CA GLU A 146 7.36 20.68 9.54
C GLU A 146 6.32 20.03 8.65
N PRO A 147 6.15 20.54 7.43
CA PRO A 147 5.27 19.95 6.44
C PRO A 147 5.63 18.48 6.10
N ILE A 148 4.68 17.75 5.61
CA ILE A 148 4.77 16.30 5.37
C ILE A 148 4.74 16.01 3.87
N ASP A 149 5.69 15.18 3.41
CA ASP A 149 5.61 14.45 2.15
C ASP A 149 5.00 13.07 2.44
N LEU A 150 3.75 12.89 2.04
CA LEU A 150 2.98 11.68 2.30
C LEU A 150 3.09 10.71 1.13
N PHE A 151 3.32 9.45 1.45
CA PHE A 151 3.25 8.33 0.51
C PHE A 151 2.26 7.29 1.00
N LEU A 152 1.56 6.67 0.07
CA LEU A 152 0.76 5.48 0.31
C LEU A 152 1.52 4.26 -0.21
N MET A 153 1.44 3.14 0.48
CA MET A 153 1.92 1.84 0.02
C MET A 153 0.89 0.79 0.41
N GLY A 154 0.37 0.08 -0.58
CA GLY A 154 -0.66 -0.93 -0.35
C GLY A 154 -0.32 -2.26 -0.98
N ASN A 155 -0.38 -3.34 -0.20
CA ASN A 155 -0.22 -4.69 -0.71
C ASN A 155 -1.58 -5.34 -0.97
N SER A 156 -1.78 -5.95 -2.15
CA SER A 156 -2.98 -6.72 -2.46
C SER A 156 -4.28 -5.92 -2.18
N ALA A 157 -5.16 -6.39 -1.29
CA ALA A 157 -6.38 -5.69 -0.88
C ALA A 157 -6.11 -4.27 -0.35
N GLY A 158 -4.98 -4.05 0.35
CA GLY A 158 -4.59 -2.70 0.79
C GLY A 158 -4.39 -1.73 -0.36
N GLY A 159 -3.81 -2.21 -1.47
CA GLY A 159 -3.68 -1.43 -2.70
C GLY A 159 -5.02 -1.19 -3.42
N VAL A 160 -5.97 -2.14 -3.32
CA VAL A 160 -7.35 -1.93 -3.80
C VAL A 160 -8.02 -0.79 -3.04
N HIS A 161 -7.88 -0.74 -1.70
CA HIS A 161 -8.43 0.35 -0.88
C HIS A 161 -7.80 1.71 -1.23
N GLN A 162 -6.50 1.75 -1.44
CA GLN A 162 -5.81 2.96 -1.89
C GLN A 162 -6.23 3.38 -3.29
N SER A 163 -6.40 2.44 -4.22
CA SER A 163 -6.94 2.73 -5.57
C SER A 163 -8.37 3.27 -5.50
N THR A 164 -9.20 2.73 -4.59
CA THR A 164 -10.54 3.27 -4.33
C THR A 164 -10.46 4.72 -3.83
N PHE A 165 -9.60 5.02 -2.87
CA PHE A 165 -9.38 6.40 -2.39
C PHE A 165 -8.94 7.34 -3.52
N LEU A 166 -8.02 6.89 -4.38
CA LEU A 166 -7.46 7.74 -5.44
C LEU A 166 -8.44 8.01 -6.59
N LEU A 167 -9.27 7.04 -6.95
CA LEU A 167 -10.05 7.08 -8.18
C LEU A 167 -11.54 7.35 -7.94
N HIS A 168 -12.08 7.01 -6.77
CA HIS A 168 -13.50 7.20 -6.49
C HIS A 168 -13.83 8.66 -6.18
N PRO A 169 -14.90 9.26 -6.77
CA PRO A 169 -15.21 10.68 -6.63
C PRO A 169 -15.53 11.11 -5.19
N SER A 170 -16.06 10.23 -4.35
CA SER A 170 -16.40 10.55 -2.95
C SER A 170 -15.21 11.07 -2.13
N PHE A 171 -13.98 10.80 -2.54
CA PHE A 171 -12.77 11.19 -1.81
C PHE A 171 -12.05 12.41 -2.43
N ALA A 172 -12.68 13.08 -3.40
CA ALA A 172 -12.10 14.24 -4.08
C ALA A 172 -11.72 15.35 -3.11
N ASN A 173 -12.55 15.62 -2.11
CA ASN A 173 -12.31 16.67 -1.11
C ASN A 173 -11.06 16.37 -0.26
N THR A 174 -10.88 15.12 0.19
CA THR A 174 -9.68 14.74 0.95
C THR A 174 -8.43 14.79 0.06
N ARG A 175 -8.51 14.32 -1.19
CA ARG A 175 -7.39 14.47 -2.13
C ARG A 175 -7.00 15.92 -2.34
N GLN A 176 -7.97 16.82 -2.47
CA GLN A 176 -7.72 18.26 -2.64
C GLN A 176 -6.99 18.89 -1.45
N LYS A 177 -7.25 18.42 -0.22
CA LYS A 177 -6.56 18.91 0.99
C LYS A 177 -5.07 18.56 1.02
N VAL A 178 -4.67 17.51 0.31
CA VAL A 178 -3.28 16.98 0.32
C VAL A 178 -2.58 17.16 -1.03
N THR A 179 -2.93 18.21 -1.75
CA THR A 179 -2.28 18.58 -3.01
C THR A 179 -0.96 19.34 -2.77
N ALA A 180 -0.24 19.64 -3.85
CA ALA A 180 0.98 20.42 -3.81
C ALA A 180 0.75 21.78 -3.11
N GLY A 181 1.69 22.17 -2.23
CA GLY A 181 1.61 23.39 -1.44
C GLY A 181 0.88 23.26 -0.10
N SER A 182 0.20 22.16 0.17
CA SER A 182 -0.40 21.86 1.48
C SER A 182 0.66 21.50 2.53
N ASN A 183 0.30 21.61 3.81
CA ASN A 183 1.15 21.12 4.90
C ASN A 183 1.37 19.59 4.78
N VAL A 184 0.36 18.84 4.33
CA VAL A 184 0.46 17.43 3.99
C VAL A 184 0.33 17.33 2.47
N HIS A 185 1.39 16.89 1.79
CA HIS A 185 1.40 16.72 0.34
C HIS A 185 1.49 15.23 0.01
N LEU A 186 0.43 14.67 -0.56
CA LEU A 186 0.42 13.30 -1.08
C LEU A 186 1.21 13.25 -2.38
N LYS A 187 2.43 12.73 -2.29
CA LYS A 187 3.40 12.71 -3.38
C LYS A 187 3.39 11.44 -4.22
N GLY A 188 2.99 10.32 -3.63
CA GLY A 188 3.01 9.07 -4.38
C GLY A 188 2.21 7.94 -3.75
N ASN A 189 1.92 6.93 -4.58
CA ASN A 189 1.29 5.69 -4.16
C ASN A 189 2.00 4.48 -4.76
N ILE A 190 2.41 3.57 -3.90
CA ILE A 190 3.08 2.32 -4.25
C ILE A 190 2.06 1.19 -4.17
N LEU A 191 1.83 0.52 -5.28
CA LEU A 191 0.83 -0.52 -5.50
C LEU A 191 1.55 -1.87 -5.59
N LEU A 192 1.65 -2.57 -4.45
CA LEU A 192 2.36 -3.86 -4.34
C LEU A 192 1.40 -5.01 -4.63
N SER A 193 1.63 -5.72 -5.73
CA SER A 193 0.88 -6.95 -6.11
C SER A 193 -0.64 -6.77 -6.02
N VAL A 194 -1.14 -5.67 -6.59
CA VAL A 194 -2.56 -5.30 -6.50
C VAL A 194 -3.39 -6.02 -7.57
N PRO A 195 -4.51 -6.68 -7.19
CA PRO A 195 -5.50 -7.16 -8.15
C PRO A 195 -6.33 -5.98 -8.68
N PHE A 196 -5.97 -5.47 -9.86
CA PHE A 196 -6.64 -4.30 -10.45
C PHE A 196 -8.00 -4.61 -11.07
N ASP A 197 -8.27 -5.86 -11.41
CA ASP A 197 -9.58 -6.41 -11.77
C ASP A 197 -9.71 -7.85 -11.24
N PHE A 198 -10.91 -8.44 -11.36
CA PHE A 198 -11.21 -9.76 -10.82
C PHE A 198 -11.84 -10.70 -11.86
N LYS A 199 -11.67 -10.40 -13.16
CA LYS A 199 -12.29 -11.18 -14.27
C LYS A 199 -11.80 -12.62 -14.29
N THR A 200 -10.55 -12.84 -13.89
CA THR A 200 -9.89 -14.14 -13.85
C THR A 200 -9.61 -14.61 -12.43
N ALA A 201 -10.26 -14.01 -11.42
CA ALA A 201 -10.11 -14.41 -10.03
C ALA A 201 -10.62 -15.84 -9.80
N ASP A 202 -9.99 -16.55 -8.86
CA ASP A 202 -10.43 -17.90 -8.46
C ASP A 202 -11.91 -17.86 -8.03
N GLN A 203 -12.69 -18.83 -8.53
CA GLN A 203 -14.14 -18.88 -8.31
C GLN A 203 -14.52 -18.99 -6.83
N SER A 204 -13.66 -19.53 -5.98
CA SER A 204 -13.87 -19.57 -4.52
C SER A 204 -13.98 -18.18 -3.89
N ARG A 205 -13.53 -17.13 -4.59
CA ARG A 205 -13.60 -15.73 -4.15
C ARG A 205 -14.90 -15.02 -4.57
N ALA A 206 -15.69 -15.61 -5.46
CA ALA A 206 -16.83 -14.93 -6.09
C ALA A 206 -17.84 -14.37 -5.08
N GLU A 207 -18.16 -15.14 -4.03
CA GLU A 207 -19.09 -14.69 -2.97
C GLU A 207 -18.53 -13.45 -2.23
N VAL A 208 -17.28 -13.50 -1.80
CA VAL A 208 -16.60 -12.39 -1.11
C VAL A 208 -16.55 -11.14 -2.00
N LEU A 209 -16.15 -11.29 -3.25
CA LEU A 209 -16.05 -10.18 -4.20
C LEU A 209 -17.41 -9.55 -4.47
N THR A 210 -18.44 -10.36 -4.71
CA THR A 210 -19.81 -9.87 -4.94
C THR A 210 -20.34 -9.15 -3.70
N ALA A 211 -20.17 -9.74 -2.53
CA ALA A 211 -20.65 -9.16 -1.27
C ALA A 211 -19.93 -7.83 -0.93
N TYR A 212 -18.65 -7.70 -1.28
CA TYR A 212 -17.90 -6.47 -1.02
C TYR A 212 -18.17 -5.39 -2.08
N PHE A 213 -18.02 -5.72 -3.36
CA PHE A 213 -18.07 -4.73 -4.44
C PHE A 213 -19.49 -4.43 -4.94
N GLY A 214 -20.44 -5.36 -4.80
CA GLY A 214 -21.72 -5.29 -5.52
C GLY A 214 -21.49 -5.47 -7.02
N ASP A 215 -21.24 -4.39 -7.73
CA ASP A 215 -20.76 -4.40 -9.11
C ASP A 215 -19.23 -4.49 -9.14
N ILE A 216 -18.72 -5.71 -9.33
CA ILE A 216 -17.28 -5.98 -9.30
C ILE A 216 -16.56 -5.25 -10.44
N GLU A 217 -17.15 -5.25 -11.64
CA GLU A 217 -16.52 -4.67 -12.82
C GLU A 217 -16.40 -3.14 -12.71
N ALA A 218 -17.45 -2.48 -12.25
CA ALA A 218 -17.45 -1.02 -12.08
C ALA A 218 -16.60 -0.55 -10.88
N ASN A 219 -16.55 -1.34 -9.80
CA ASN A 219 -16.01 -0.93 -8.52
C ASN A 219 -14.59 -1.46 -8.23
N ALA A 220 -14.07 -2.38 -9.05
CA ALA A 220 -12.65 -2.74 -9.02
C ALA A 220 -11.77 -1.58 -9.51
N PRO A 221 -10.46 -1.54 -9.14
CA PRO A 221 -9.57 -0.46 -9.53
C PRO A 221 -9.55 -0.12 -11.02
N LEU A 222 -9.65 -1.13 -11.90
CA LEU A 222 -9.75 -0.93 -13.35
C LEU A 222 -11.02 -0.17 -13.76
N GLY A 223 -12.19 -0.57 -13.23
CA GLY A 223 -13.46 0.10 -13.50
C GLY A 223 -13.49 1.53 -12.97
N LEU A 224 -12.89 1.74 -11.79
CA LEU A 224 -12.74 3.09 -11.24
C LEU A 224 -11.84 3.97 -12.10
N LEU A 225 -10.75 3.44 -12.65
CA LEU A 225 -9.89 4.17 -13.60
C LEU A 225 -10.66 4.57 -14.86
N GLN A 226 -11.44 3.65 -15.44
CA GLN A 226 -12.27 3.91 -16.62
C GLN A 226 -13.29 5.02 -16.34
N THR A 227 -13.94 4.97 -15.18
CA THR A 227 -14.88 5.98 -14.72
C THR A 227 -14.20 7.33 -14.50
N ALA A 228 -13.05 7.36 -13.82
CA ALA A 228 -12.30 8.59 -13.58
C ALA A 228 -11.84 9.25 -14.89
N LYS A 229 -11.36 8.49 -15.85
CA LYS A 229 -11.01 8.99 -17.20
C LYS A 229 -12.21 9.61 -17.90
N LYS A 230 -13.35 8.92 -17.90
CA LYS A 230 -14.58 9.42 -18.55
C LYS A 230 -15.05 10.74 -17.94
N HIS A 231 -14.98 10.89 -16.63
CA HIS A 231 -15.44 12.10 -15.95
C HIS A 231 -14.47 13.29 -16.07
N ASN A 232 -13.16 13.04 -16.13
CA ASN A 232 -12.15 14.09 -16.11
C ASN A 232 -11.59 14.44 -17.50
N GLY A 233 -11.86 13.61 -18.53
CA GLY A 233 -11.36 13.84 -19.90
C GLY A 233 -9.84 14.00 -19.91
N SER A 234 -9.37 15.11 -20.50
CA SER A 234 -7.94 15.45 -20.58
C SER A 234 -7.35 16.08 -19.31
N SER A 235 -8.15 16.28 -18.25
CA SER A 235 -7.67 16.87 -16.99
C SER A 235 -6.82 15.90 -16.20
N ASN A 236 -5.80 16.45 -15.50
CA ASN A 236 -5.02 15.68 -14.53
C ASN A 236 -5.84 15.55 -13.23
N PHE A 237 -6.37 14.36 -12.95
CA PHE A 237 -7.17 14.08 -11.75
C PHE A 237 -6.33 13.61 -10.54
N LEU A 238 -5.00 13.45 -10.70
CA LEU A 238 -4.04 13.16 -9.64
C LEU A 238 -2.81 14.10 -9.74
N PRO A 239 -3.02 15.44 -9.66
CA PRO A 239 -1.97 16.40 -9.92
C PRO A 239 -0.83 16.29 -8.88
N GLY A 240 0.41 16.29 -9.38
CA GLY A 240 1.62 16.26 -8.55
C GLY A 240 1.89 14.91 -7.89
N MET A 241 1.16 13.84 -8.24
CA MET A 241 1.33 12.51 -7.68
C MET A 241 2.06 11.58 -8.65
N ARG A 242 2.94 10.74 -8.10
CA ARG A 242 3.58 9.64 -8.83
C ARG A 242 3.05 8.30 -8.36
N LEU A 243 2.91 7.36 -9.26
CA LEU A 243 2.41 6.02 -8.98
C LEU A 243 3.51 4.99 -9.29
N TYR A 244 3.57 3.94 -8.48
CA TYR A 244 4.52 2.86 -8.66
C TYR A 244 3.81 1.51 -8.57
N ALA A 245 3.57 0.86 -9.70
CA ALA A 245 3.06 -0.51 -9.75
C ALA A 245 4.23 -1.49 -9.67
N LEU A 246 4.31 -2.25 -8.58
CA LEU A 246 5.41 -3.14 -8.25
C LEU A 246 4.88 -4.53 -7.91
N ASN A 247 5.25 -5.55 -8.69
CA ASN A 247 4.75 -6.91 -8.57
C ASN A 247 5.89 -7.91 -8.37
N GLY A 248 5.63 -8.98 -7.62
CA GLY A 248 6.52 -10.13 -7.58
C GLY A 248 6.52 -10.89 -8.91
N ASP A 249 7.67 -11.39 -9.32
CA ASP A 249 7.77 -12.25 -10.51
C ASP A 249 7.13 -13.64 -10.28
N LEU A 250 6.89 -14.01 -9.02
CA LEU A 250 6.15 -15.20 -8.60
C LEU A 250 4.70 -14.88 -8.18
N ASP A 251 4.17 -13.71 -8.51
CA ASP A 251 2.74 -13.42 -8.37
C ASP A 251 1.90 -14.30 -9.32
N PRO A 252 0.68 -14.71 -8.92
CA PRO A 252 -0.19 -15.48 -9.79
C PRO A 252 -0.57 -14.70 -11.04
N LYS A 253 -0.43 -15.36 -12.20
CA LYS A 253 -0.69 -14.73 -13.49
C LYS A 253 -2.11 -14.19 -13.59
N ASP A 254 -3.09 -15.05 -13.25
CA ASP A 254 -4.50 -14.76 -13.51
C ASP A 254 -5.10 -13.78 -12.49
N GLU A 255 -4.62 -13.81 -11.24
CA GLU A 255 -5.18 -12.96 -10.19
C GLU A 255 -4.46 -11.61 -10.03
N ILE A 256 -3.20 -11.50 -10.46
CA ILE A 256 -2.37 -10.31 -10.21
C ILE A 256 -1.71 -9.77 -11.49
N LEU A 257 -0.93 -10.60 -12.21
CA LEU A 257 -0.13 -10.08 -13.32
C LEU A 257 -0.99 -9.66 -14.51
N GLN A 258 -1.98 -10.46 -14.90
CA GLN A 258 -2.89 -10.11 -16.00
C GLN A 258 -3.79 -8.92 -15.65
N PRO A 259 -4.42 -8.85 -14.46
CA PRO A 259 -5.11 -7.65 -13.99
C PRO A 259 -4.25 -6.38 -14.01
N LYS A 260 -2.97 -6.47 -13.64
CA LYS A 260 -2.04 -5.34 -13.76
C LYS A 260 -1.88 -4.92 -15.22
N GLU A 261 -1.64 -5.84 -16.14
CA GLU A 261 -1.50 -5.51 -17.58
C GLU A 261 -2.78 -4.85 -18.11
N ASN A 262 -3.97 -5.35 -17.76
CA ASN A 262 -5.24 -4.74 -18.14
C ASN A 262 -5.35 -3.29 -17.65
N PHE A 263 -4.94 -3.03 -16.42
CA PHE A 263 -4.91 -1.69 -15.83
C PHE A 263 -3.92 -0.77 -16.55
N LEU A 264 -2.72 -1.25 -16.85
CA LEU A 264 -1.68 -0.48 -17.55
C LEU A 264 -2.09 -0.15 -19.00
N VAL A 265 -2.75 -1.07 -19.69
CA VAL A 265 -3.33 -0.81 -21.00
C VAL A 265 -4.39 0.30 -20.93
N GLU A 266 -5.23 0.29 -19.89
CA GLU A 266 -6.22 1.34 -19.70
C GLU A 266 -5.57 2.67 -19.28
N TRP A 267 -4.54 2.63 -18.43
CA TRP A 267 -3.75 3.78 -18.00
C TRP A 267 -3.07 4.47 -19.19
N SER A 268 -2.53 3.71 -20.15
CA SER A 268 -1.86 4.24 -21.33
C SER A 268 -2.78 5.07 -22.25
N LYS A 269 -4.11 4.90 -22.11
CA LYS A 269 -5.13 5.66 -22.85
C LYS A 269 -5.52 6.98 -22.17
N ILE A 270 -4.89 7.36 -21.05
CA ILE A 270 -5.10 8.66 -20.42
C ILE A 270 -4.59 9.75 -21.37
N GLU A 271 -5.46 10.73 -21.67
CA GLU A 271 -5.13 11.83 -22.60
C GLU A 271 -4.11 12.78 -22.01
N ASN A 272 -4.21 13.09 -20.72
CA ASN A 272 -3.25 13.95 -20.03
C ASN A 272 -1.87 13.29 -19.98
N SER A 273 -0.88 13.88 -20.65
CA SER A 273 0.48 13.31 -20.77
C SER A 273 1.25 13.29 -19.45
N GLU A 274 1.07 14.32 -18.61
CA GLU A 274 1.69 14.39 -17.29
C GLU A 274 1.20 13.23 -16.41
N LEU A 275 -0.14 13.05 -16.31
CA LEU A 275 -0.70 11.96 -15.54
C LEU A 275 -0.31 10.59 -16.13
N ARG A 276 -0.33 10.45 -17.46
CA ARG A 276 0.07 9.19 -18.10
C ARG A 276 1.52 8.82 -17.76
N SER A 277 2.44 9.78 -17.73
CA SER A 277 3.84 9.57 -17.37
C SER A 277 4.10 9.41 -15.86
N ALA A 278 3.09 9.64 -15.02
CA ALA A 278 3.23 9.51 -13.57
C ALA A 278 3.35 8.05 -13.08
N MET A 279 3.04 7.07 -13.93
CA MET A 279 3.09 5.64 -13.59
C MET A 279 4.47 5.05 -13.89
N LYS A 280 5.17 4.63 -12.82
CA LYS A 280 6.34 3.75 -12.89
C LYS A 280 5.88 2.30 -12.74
N VAL A 281 6.49 1.39 -13.47
CA VAL A 281 6.20 -0.05 -13.41
C VAL A 281 7.50 -0.81 -13.26
N ASP A 282 7.55 -1.77 -12.33
CA ASP A 282 8.74 -2.59 -12.10
C ASP A 282 8.35 -3.95 -11.50
N MET A 283 9.34 -4.83 -11.30
CA MET A 283 9.19 -6.15 -10.71
C MET A 283 10.02 -6.29 -9.45
N MET A 284 9.60 -7.14 -8.55
CA MET A 284 10.33 -7.60 -7.36
C MET A 284 10.87 -9.01 -7.63
N PRO A 285 12.12 -9.16 -8.08
CA PRO A 285 12.67 -10.47 -8.42
C PRO A 285 12.64 -11.43 -7.25
N GLY A 286 12.19 -12.67 -7.48
CA GLY A 286 12.13 -13.74 -6.49
C GLY A 286 11.04 -13.58 -5.43
N GLN A 287 10.19 -12.56 -5.50
CA GLN A 287 9.09 -12.34 -4.55
C GLN A 287 7.80 -12.99 -5.06
N ASN A 288 7.07 -13.66 -4.15
CA ASN A 288 5.70 -14.09 -4.37
C ASN A 288 4.70 -13.11 -3.75
N HIS A 289 3.40 -13.38 -3.86
CA HIS A 289 2.34 -12.50 -3.38
C HIS A 289 2.41 -12.12 -1.89
N ILE A 290 2.98 -12.98 -1.07
CA ILE A 290 3.02 -12.83 0.40
C ILE A 290 4.35 -12.27 0.89
N SER A 291 5.44 -12.64 0.23
CA SER A 291 6.78 -12.35 0.72
C SER A 291 7.09 -10.86 0.92
N PRO A 292 6.52 -9.89 0.19
CA PRO A 292 6.73 -8.49 0.50
C PRO A 292 6.33 -8.09 1.93
N CYS A 293 5.31 -8.74 2.50
CA CYS A 293 4.90 -8.44 3.88
C CYS A 293 5.91 -8.90 4.94
N VAL A 294 6.79 -9.85 4.60
CA VAL A 294 7.65 -10.55 5.59
C VAL A 294 9.13 -10.52 5.26
N SER A 295 9.53 -10.03 4.09
CA SER A 295 10.93 -10.10 3.64
C SER A 295 11.80 -8.93 4.09
N LEU A 296 11.20 -7.77 4.43
CA LEU A 296 11.94 -6.64 5.02
C LEU A 296 12.27 -6.89 6.49
N GLY A 297 13.39 -6.38 6.94
CA GLY A 297 13.89 -6.58 8.31
C GLY A 297 14.56 -7.95 8.53
N THR A 298 14.78 -8.72 7.47
CA THR A 298 15.49 -10.01 7.52
C THR A 298 17.01 -9.85 7.54
N GLY A 299 17.52 -8.69 7.14
CA GLY A 299 18.95 -8.42 6.93
C GLY A 299 19.54 -9.10 5.69
N LYS A 300 18.71 -9.69 4.84
CA LYS A 300 19.15 -10.36 3.61
C LYS A 300 18.96 -9.44 2.40
N VAL A 301 20.06 -9.09 1.74
CA VAL A 301 20.08 -8.13 0.62
C VAL A 301 19.03 -8.42 -0.45
N ASN A 302 18.95 -9.67 -0.90
CA ASN A 302 18.00 -10.05 -1.97
C ASN A 302 16.54 -10.01 -1.51
N ASP A 303 16.27 -10.34 -0.23
CA ASP A 303 14.93 -10.31 0.34
C ASP A 303 14.43 -8.87 0.53
N GLU A 304 15.34 -7.94 0.84
CA GLU A 304 15.05 -6.52 1.09
C GLU A 304 15.16 -5.63 -0.16
N ALA A 305 15.58 -6.17 -1.30
CA ALA A 305 15.85 -5.40 -2.54
C ALA A 305 14.64 -4.56 -2.99
N TRP A 306 13.42 -5.10 -2.90
CA TRP A 306 12.21 -4.38 -3.26
C TRP A 306 11.94 -3.16 -2.36
N GLY A 307 12.25 -3.27 -1.06
CA GLY A 307 12.15 -2.14 -0.13
C GLY A 307 13.08 -1.00 -0.53
N HIS A 308 14.28 -1.34 -1.03
CA HIS A 308 15.21 -0.35 -1.59
C HIS A 308 14.71 0.25 -2.91
N GLN A 309 14.03 -0.51 -3.78
CA GLN A 309 13.36 0.03 -4.97
C GLN A 309 12.31 1.08 -4.58
N VAL A 310 11.48 0.78 -3.57
CA VAL A 310 10.47 1.73 -3.05
C VAL A 310 11.13 2.96 -2.42
N GLY A 311 12.15 2.77 -1.59
CA GLY A 311 12.89 3.89 -0.98
C GLY A 311 13.49 4.83 -2.02
N ALA A 312 14.13 4.27 -3.05
CA ALA A 312 14.71 5.04 -4.15
C ALA A 312 13.64 5.82 -4.94
N PHE A 313 12.49 5.19 -5.24
CA PHE A 313 11.36 5.86 -5.89
C PHE A 313 10.85 7.05 -5.04
N CYS A 314 10.64 6.84 -3.75
CA CYS A 314 10.16 7.91 -2.88
C CYS A 314 11.16 9.06 -2.77
N ASP A 315 12.44 8.77 -2.68
CA ASP A 315 13.51 9.78 -2.63
C ASP A 315 13.58 10.59 -3.94
N GLU A 316 13.46 9.94 -5.10
CA GLU A 316 13.36 10.59 -6.40
C GLU A 316 12.20 11.57 -6.45
N VAL A 317 11.00 11.11 -6.06
CA VAL A 317 9.78 11.93 -6.04
C VAL A 317 9.90 13.12 -5.08
N ARG A 318 10.52 12.94 -3.91
CA ARG A 318 10.72 14.02 -2.93
C ARG A 318 11.71 15.08 -3.41
N LYS A 319 12.74 14.69 -4.13
CA LYS A 319 13.75 15.60 -4.69
C LYS A 319 13.23 16.39 -5.88
N GLY A 320 12.06 16.04 -6.42
CA GLY A 320 11.47 16.73 -7.56
C GLY A 320 12.13 16.39 -8.89
N SER A 321 12.84 15.25 -8.97
CA SER A 321 13.33 14.74 -10.25
C SER A 321 12.14 14.30 -11.11
N PRO A 322 12.16 14.60 -12.42
CA PRO A 322 11.04 14.33 -13.33
C PRO A 322 10.73 12.84 -13.49
#